data_1377f4110f1e0b9120960fdd88563ef2
#
_entry.id   1377f4110f1e0b9120960fdd88563ef2
#
_cell.length_a   1.000
_cell.length_b   1.000
_cell.length_c   1.000
_cell.angle_alpha   90.00
_cell.angle_beta   90.00
_cell.angle_gamma   90.00
#
_symmetry.space_group_name_H-M   'P 1'
#
loop_
_entity.id
_entity.type
_entity.pdbx_description
1 polymer ?
#
loop_
_entity_poly.entity_id
_entity_poly.type
_entity_poly.pdbx_seq_one_letter_code
_entity_poly.pdbx_strand_id
1 'polypeptide(L)'
;ELGAIKLYNIFSYTFPHSVFVNEDNLVELPTIEMYYKKMDKGSDLLILAGDVQPIDEISSYKFSDKMLDLLEEYHGESVITLGGIGLAQVPKKPKVYCTGNNTKFISNFKKDTGMDSKLYGVVGPIVGVSGLLLGLAAKRNINAVSLLAETYGHPMYLGVKGAREIVKVLNKKLDLKIKLSKLDKEIEEMELEMMKKTDDLTKVSKQTALKKIKGKFIKDVNYIG
;
A
#
# COMPACT_ATOMS: atom_id res chain seq x y z
N GLU A 1 13.14 8.22 -8.97
CA GLU A 1 13.63 7.88 -10.32
C GLU A 1 12.84 8.55 -11.46
N LEU A 2 11.54 8.77 -11.30
CA LEU A 2 10.69 9.39 -12.33
C LEU A 2 10.98 10.89 -12.55
N GLY A 3 11.63 11.57 -11.60
CA GLY A 3 11.83 13.02 -11.66
C GLY A 3 10.49 13.78 -11.65
N ALA A 4 9.54 13.32 -10.86
CA ALA A 4 8.26 13.99 -10.66
C ALA A 4 8.45 15.25 -9.80
N ILE A 5 7.66 16.28 -10.06
CA ILE A 5 7.68 17.56 -9.33
C ILE A 5 6.59 17.54 -8.27
N LYS A 6 6.92 17.89 -7.03
CA LYS A 6 5.94 18.00 -5.96
C LYS A 6 5.05 19.22 -6.18
N LEU A 7 3.72 18.99 -6.20
CA LEU A 7 2.71 20.03 -6.33
C LEU A 7 2.17 20.48 -4.99
N TYR A 8 1.79 19.52 -4.14
CA TYR A 8 1.09 19.80 -2.88
C TYR A 8 1.63 18.96 -1.74
N ASN A 9 1.64 19.56 -0.55
CA ASN A 9 1.57 18.85 0.72
C ASN A 9 0.12 18.88 1.18
N ILE A 10 -0.43 17.73 1.51
CA ILE A 10 -1.81 17.56 1.95
C ILE A 10 -1.80 17.27 3.44
N PHE A 11 -2.48 18.11 4.21
CA PHE A 11 -2.63 17.96 5.64
C PHE A 11 -4.10 17.94 6.04
N SER A 12 -4.44 17.17 7.06
CA SER A 12 -5.78 17.15 7.64
C SER A 12 -5.73 16.82 9.12
N TYR A 13 -6.58 17.49 9.90
CA TYR A 13 -6.80 17.17 11.32
C TYR A 13 -7.48 15.82 11.54
N THR A 14 -7.88 15.12 10.48
CA THR A 14 -8.47 13.78 10.53
C THR A 14 -7.45 12.66 10.30
N PHE A 15 -6.18 13.02 10.15
CA PHE A 15 -5.09 12.05 10.10
C PHE A 15 -4.78 11.49 11.49
N PRO A 16 -4.13 10.31 11.59
CA PRO A 16 -3.69 9.76 12.86
C PRO A 16 -2.92 10.77 13.68
N HIS A 17 -3.23 10.85 14.98
CA HIS A 17 -2.58 11.75 15.95
C HIS A 17 -1.22 11.19 16.41
N SER A 18 -0.31 11.05 15.47
CA SER A 18 1.05 10.52 15.69
C SER A 18 2.08 11.38 15.00
N VAL A 19 3.32 11.28 15.45
CA VAL A 19 4.49 11.83 14.78
C VAL A 19 5.50 10.70 14.56
N PHE A 20 6.32 10.83 13.55
CA PHE A 20 7.47 9.97 13.33
C PHE A 20 8.72 10.61 13.94
N VAL A 21 9.68 9.79 14.33
CA VAL A 21 11.02 10.24 14.72
C VAL A 21 11.96 9.84 13.59
N ASN A 22 12.61 10.82 12.97
CA ASN A 22 13.54 10.60 11.88
C ASN A 22 14.96 10.18 12.38
N GLU A 23 15.88 9.95 11.46
CA GLU A 23 17.25 9.50 11.77
C GLU A 23 18.04 10.53 12.61
N ASP A 24 17.68 11.82 12.51
CA ASP A 24 18.28 12.91 13.29
C ASP A 24 17.65 13.09 14.68
N ASN A 25 16.76 12.18 15.10
CA ASN A 25 15.97 12.25 16.34
C ASN A 25 15.01 13.45 16.39
N LEU A 26 14.61 13.99 15.25
CA LEU A 26 13.60 15.05 15.15
C LEU A 26 12.23 14.46 14.88
N VAL A 27 11.19 15.15 15.38
CA VAL A 27 9.81 14.74 15.16
C VAL A 27 9.25 15.36 13.89
N GLU A 28 8.54 14.54 13.11
CA GLU A 28 7.90 14.93 11.85
C GLU A 28 6.44 14.47 11.84
N LEU A 29 5.56 15.33 11.37
CA LEU A 29 4.17 14.94 11.13
C LEU A 29 4.11 14.01 9.90
N PRO A 30 3.20 13.02 9.91
CA PRO A 30 2.96 12.21 8.71
C PRO A 30 2.52 13.10 7.55
N THR A 31 3.04 12.80 6.37
CA THR A 31 2.77 13.59 5.16
C THR A 31 1.98 12.79 4.14
N ILE A 32 1.16 13.53 3.37
CA ILE A 32 0.63 13.07 2.10
C ILE A 32 1.04 14.10 1.06
N GLU A 33 1.61 13.65 -0.02
CA GLU A 33 2.16 14.52 -1.06
C GLU A 33 1.59 14.15 -2.42
N MET A 34 1.33 15.17 -3.23
CA MET A 34 0.95 14.99 -4.62
C MET A 34 2.06 15.48 -5.53
N TYR A 35 2.42 14.65 -6.49
CA TYR A 35 3.45 14.92 -7.47
C TYR A 35 2.87 14.88 -8.88
N TYR A 36 3.47 15.64 -9.77
CA TYR A 36 3.20 15.63 -11.20
C TYR A 36 4.41 15.13 -11.98
N LYS A 37 4.16 14.29 -12.97
CA LYS A 37 5.16 13.85 -13.94
C LYS A 37 4.61 14.01 -15.35
N LYS A 38 5.25 14.88 -16.11
CA LYS A 38 5.03 14.95 -17.56
C LYS A 38 5.65 13.74 -18.25
N MET A 39 4.88 13.05 -19.05
CA MET A 39 5.32 11.89 -19.81
C MET A 39 5.66 12.27 -21.25
N ASP A 40 6.64 11.58 -21.87
CA ASP A 40 6.99 11.79 -23.28
C ASP A 40 5.89 11.26 -24.22
N LYS A 41 5.16 10.24 -23.78
CA LYS A 41 4.07 9.58 -24.51
C LYS A 41 2.98 9.13 -23.53
N GLY A 42 1.73 9.14 -24.01
CA GLY A 42 0.59 8.77 -23.19
C GLY A 42 0.13 9.90 -22.28
N SER A 43 -0.62 9.56 -21.24
CA SER A 43 -1.14 10.53 -20.27
C SER A 43 -0.07 10.86 -19.23
N ASP A 44 -0.04 12.11 -18.78
CA ASP A 44 0.78 12.55 -17.67
C ASP A 44 0.34 11.88 -16.36
N LEU A 45 1.18 11.90 -15.33
CA LEU A 45 0.89 11.25 -14.07
C LEU A 45 0.72 12.27 -12.95
N LEU A 46 -0.38 12.14 -12.19
CA LEU A 46 -0.51 12.65 -10.84
C LEU A 46 -0.25 11.48 -9.89
N ILE A 47 0.70 11.64 -8.98
CA ILE A 47 1.11 10.59 -8.05
C ILE A 47 0.80 11.07 -6.64
N LEU A 48 -0.14 10.38 -5.96
CA LEU A 48 -0.45 10.59 -4.56
C LEU A 48 0.32 9.56 -3.74
N ALA A 49 1.17 10.03 -2.86
CA ALA A 49 1.94 9.19 -1.94
C ALA A 49 1.85 9.76 -0.53
N GLY A 50 1.80 8.91 0.48
CA GLY A 50 1.73 9.38 1.85
C GLY A 50 1.92 8.27 2.88
N ASP A 51 2.22 8.69 4.11
CA ASP A 51 2.50 7.82 5.25
C ASP A 51 1.23 7.32 5.92
N VAL A 52 0.12 8.05 5.74
CA VAL A 52 -1.14 7.83 6.46
C VAL A 52 -2.35 8.03 5.57
N GLN A 53 -3.51 7.66 6.08
CA GLN A 53 -4.83 7.99 5.52
C GLN A 53 -5.76 8.41 6.66
N PRO A 54 -6.89 9.08 6.38
CA PRO A 54 -7.90 9.37 7.41
C PRO A 54 -8.34 8.08 8.13
N ILE A 55 -8.62 8.20 9.44
CA ILE A 55 -8.93 7.05 10.29
C ILE A 55 -10.42 6.75 10.43
N ASP A 56 -11.29 7.72 10.22
CA ASP A 56 -12.74 7.54 10.27
C ASP A 56 -13.38 7.50 8.88
N GLU A 57 -14.58 6.94 8.81
CA GLU A 57 -15.29 6.70 7.56
C GLU A 57 -15.63 8.02 6.83
N ILE A 58 -16.16 8.99 7.56
CA ILE A 58 -16.61 10.28 6.97
C ILE A 58 -15.43 11.00 6.35
N SER A 59 -14.31 11.08 7.08
CA SER A 59 -13.10 11.73 6.62
C SER A 59 -12.46 10.99 5.45
N SER A 60 -12.52 9.66 5.44
CA SER A 60 -12.04 8.83 4.32
C SER A 60 -12.84 9.10 3.05
N TYR A 61 -14.17 9.24 3.14
CA TYR A 61 -15.01 9.64 2.01
C TYR A 61 -14.69 11.06 1.52
N LYS A 62 -14.64 12.05 2.43
CA LYS A 62 -14.32 13.44 2.08
C LYS A 62 -12.93 13.58 1.44
N PHE A 63 -11.95 12.86 1.98
CA PHE A 63 -10.61 12.85 1.43
C PHE A 63 -10.60 12.27 0.01
N SER A 64 -11.24 11.11 -0.18
CA SER A 64 -11.31 10.46 -1.49
C SER A 64 -12.05 11.33 -2.53
N ASP A 65 -13.16 11.97 -2.14
CA ASP A 65 -13.87 12.92 -3.00
C ASP A 65 -12.96 14.09 -3.40
N LYS A 66 -12.22 14.66 -2.44
CA LYS A 66 -11.30 15.77 -2.73
C LYS A 66 -10.16 15.36 -3.66
N MET A 67 -9.66 14.13 -3.56
CA MET A 67 -8.66 13.61 -4.50
C MET A 67 -9.23 13.45 -5.91
N LEU A 68 -10.49 13.06 -6.03
CA LEU A 68 -11.17 13.00 -7.32
C LEU A 68 -11.46 14.38 -7.89
N ASP A 69 -11.82 15.39 -7.05
CA ASP A 69 -11.96 16.78 -7.48
C ASP A 69 -10.64 17.29 -8.09
N LEU A 70 -9.51 17.04 -7.42
CA LEU A 70 -8.19 17.40 -7.94
C LEU A 70 -7.88 16.68 -9.26
N LEU A 71 -8.21 15.39 -9.37
CA LEU A 71 -8.04 14.65 -10.61
C LEU A 71 -8.83 15.30 -11.76
N GLU A 72 -10.09 15.67 -11.53
CA GLU A 72 -10.95 16.34 -12.53
C GLU A 72 -10.41 17.73 -12.88
N GLU A 73 -9.93 18.50 -11.90
CA GLU A 73 -9.30 19.82 -12.11
C GLU A 73 -8.07 19.73 -13.03
N TYR A 74 -7.28 18.67 -12.89
CA TYR A 74 -6.15 18.37 -13.77
C TYR A 74 -6.53 17.57 -15.03
N HIS A 75 -7.81 17.43 -15.33
CA HIS A 75 -8.32 16.66 -16.48
C HIS A 75 -7.83 15.21 -16.52
N GLY A 76 -7.69 14.60 -15.35
CA GLY A 76 -7.26 13.22 -15.24
C GLY A 76 -8.32 12.23 -15.70
N GLU A 77 -7.92 11.22 -16.47
CA GLU A 77 -8.82 10.29 -17.16
C GLU A 77 -9.13 9.04 -16.36
N SER A 78 -8.24 8.66 -15.45
CA SER A 78 -8.38 7.40 -14.72
C SER A 78 -7.60 7.39 -13.40
N VAL A 79 -7.98 6.47 -12.52
CA VAL A 79 -7.35 6.23 -11.21
C VAL A 79 -6.71 4.84 -11.19
N ILE A 80 -5.50 4.76 -10.70
CA ILE A 80 -4.80 3.51 -10.39
C ILE A 80 -4.49 3.52 -8.90
N THR A 81 -5.07 2.62 -8.13
CA THR A 81 -4.72 2.42 -6.72
C THR A 81 -3.80 1.21 -6.55
N LEU A 82 -2.92 1.28 -5.57
CA LEU A 82 -1.95 0.23 -5.27
C LEU A 82 -2.20 -0.32 -3.87
N GLY A 83 -2.11 -1.63 -3.70
CA GLY A 83 -2.33 -2.26 -2.41
C GLY A 83 -1.69 -3.64 -2.27
N GLY A 84 -1.77 -4.18 -1.06
CA GLY A 84 -1.27 -5.51 -0.72
C GLY A 84 -2.39 -6.49 -0.36
N ILE A 85 -2.20 -7.76 -0.69
CA ILE A 85 -3.02 -8.88 -0.22
C ILE A 85 -2.22 -9.62 0.84
N GLY A 86 -2.65 -9.49 2.12
CA GLY A 86 -1.98 -10.11 3.24
C GLY A 86 -2.15 -11.63 3.25
N LEU A 87 -1.06 -12.36 3.07
CA LEU A 87 -1.00 -13.81 3.18
C LEU A 87 -0.49 -14.23 4.57
N ALA A 88 -0.74 -15.48 4.93
CA ALA A 88 -0.25 -16.07 6.19
C ALA A 88 1.29 -16.28 6.21
N GLN A 89 1.92 -16.27 5.04
CA GLN A 89 3.37 -16.45 4.87
C GLN A 89 3.92 -15.51 3.81
N VAL A 90 5.23 -15.24 3.88
CA VAL A 90 5.94 -14.43 2.89
C VAL A 90 5.92 -15.14 1.53
N PRO A 91 5.34 -14.53 0.48
CA PRO A 91 5.31 -15.17 -0.84
C PRO A 91 6.70 -15.15 -1.49
N LYS A 92 7.13 -16.31 -2.01
CA LYS A 92 8.40 -16.42 -2.74
C LYS A 92 8.40 -15.62 -4.05
N LYS A 93 7.28 -15.65 -4.75
CA LYS A 93 7.02 -14.92 -6.01
C LYS A 93 5.64 -14.28 -5.90
N PRO A 94 5.56 -13.03 -5.44
CA PRO A 94 4.27 -12.34 -5.31
C PRO A 94 3.55 -12.24 -6.64
N LYS A 95 2.26 -12.59 -6.65
CA LYS A 95 1.39 -12.35 -7.80
C LYS A 95 0.79 -10.96 -7.71
N VAL A 96 0.50 -10.37 -8.85
CA VAL A 96 -0.23 -9.10 -8.94
C VAL A 96 -1.60 -9.37 -9.56
N TYR A 97 -2.61 -8.88 -8.88
CA TYR A 97 -4.01 -8.96 -9.32
C TYR A 97 -4.50 -7.57 -9.72
N CYS A 98 -5.45 -7.54 -10.65
CA CYS A 98 -6.09 -6.31 -11.09
C CYS A 98 -7.60 -6.42 -10.93
N THR A 99 -8.21 -5.45 -10.26
CA THR A 99 -9.65 -5.24 -10.19
C THR A 99 -9.98 -3.78 -10.49
N GLY A 100 -11.25 -3.40 -10.56
CA GLY A 100 -11.65 -2.02 -10.82
C GLY A 100 -13.15 -1.88 -11.05
N ASN A 101 -13.55 -0.72 -11.53
CA ASN A 101 -14.95 -0.34 -11.70
C ASN A 101 -15.50 -0.52 -13.13
N ASN A 102 -14.65 -0.86 -14.11
CA ASN A 102 -15.04 -1.02 -15.51
C ASN A 102 -14.35 -2.26 -16.13
N THR A 103 -15.15 -3.23 -16.58
CA THR A 103 -14.65 -4.50 -17.10
C THR A 103 -13.76 -4.34 -18.34
N LYS A 104 -14.11 -3.42 -19.26
CA LYS A 104 -13.31 -3.15 -20.47
C LYS A 104 -11.98 -2.53 -20.09
N PHE A 105 -11.99 -1.57 -19.14
CA PHE A 105 -10.78 -0.91 -18.66
C PHE A 105 -9.85 -1.89 -17.96
N ILE A 106 -10.39 -2.77 -17.08
CA ILE A 106 -9.64 -3.84 -16.42
C ILE A 106 -9.00 -4.76 -17.48
N SER A 107 -9.77 -5.22 -18.48
CA SER A 107 -9.28 -6.12 -19.52
C SER A 107 -8.14 -5.49 -20.32
N ASN A 108 -8.27 -4.22 -20.70
CA ASN A 108 -7.22 -3.47 -21.36
C ASN A 108 -5.98 -3.30 -20.49
N PHE A 109 -6.19 -3.02 -19.20
CA PHE A 109 -5.08 -2.83 -18.26
C PHE A 109 -4.29 -4.13 -18.04
N LYS A 110 -4.98 -5.27 -17.98
CA LYS A 110 -4.37 -6.61 -17.82
C LYS A 110 -3.63 -7.10 -19.07
N LYS A 111 -3.99 -6.62 -20.25
CA LYS A 111 -3.40 -7.06 -21.50
C LYS A 111 -1.87 -6.95 -21.44
N ASP A 112 -1.19 -8.03 -21.81
CA ASP A 112 0.27 -8.16 -21.90
C ASP A 112 1.05 -7.99 -20.58
N THR A 113 0.39 -7.97 -19.43
CA THR A 113 1.06 -7.73 -18.13
C THR A 113 1.38 -8.99 -17.33
N GLY A 114 0.70 -10.10 -17.63
CA GLY A 114 0.83 -11.35 -16.86
C GLY A 114 0.16 -11.33 -15.49
N MET A 115 -0.70 -10.34 -15.22
CA MET A 115 -1.47 -10.25 -13.98
C MET A 115 -2.50 -11.38 -13.90
N ASP A 116 -2.74 -11.89 -12.68
CA ASP A 116 -3.75 -12.93 -12.45
C ASP A 116 -5.17 -12.34 -12.62
N SER A 117 -6.09 -13.18 -13.08
CA SER A 117 -7.46 -12.77 -13.39
C SER A 117 -8.49 -13.18 -12.35
N LYS A 118 -8.15 -14.11 -11.45
CA LYS A 118 -9.09 -14.68 -10.49
C LYS A 118 -8.92 -14.05 -9.11
N LEU A 119 -9.50 -12.88 -8.92
CA LEU A 119 -9.49 -12.19 -7.63
C LEU A 119 -10.70 -12.59 -6.75
N TYR A 120 -11.83 -12.94 -7.35
CA TYR A 120 -13.04 -13.33 -6.61
C TYR A 120 -12.77 -14.57 -5.75
N GLY A 121 -13.07 -14.48 -4.47
CA GLY A 121 -12.78 -15.51 -3.48
C GLY A 121 -11.35 -15.52 -2.92
N VAL A 122 -10.45 -14.69 -3.47
CA VAL A 122 -9.07 -14.50 -2.97
C VAL A 122 -8.99 -13.28 -2.06
N VAL A 123 -9.76 -12.22 -2.38
CA VAL A 123 -9.78 -10.95 -1.64
C VAL A 123 -11.20 -10.66 -1.19
N GLY A 124 -11.33 -10.20 0.04
CA GLY A 124 -12.56 -9.64 0.58
C GLY A 124 -12.73 -8.16 0.18
N PRO A 125 -13.30 -7.31 1.06
CA PRO A 125 -13.41 -5.89 0.78
C PRO A 125 -12.04 -5.22 0.70
N ILE A 126 -11.88 -4.28 -0.24
CA ILE A 126 -10.72 -3.39 -0.29
C ILE A 126 -11.05 -2.21 0.63
N VAL A 127 -10.40 -2.15 1.78
CA VAL A 127 -10.66 -1.16 2.83
C VAL A 127 -9.79 0.08 2.65
N GLY A 128 -10.32 1.23 3.09
CA GLY A 128 -9.62 2.52 3.10
C GLY A 128 -9.72 3.30 1.79
N VAL A 129 -8.91 4.33 1.68
CA VAL A 129 -8.92 5.29 0.57
C VAL A 129 -8.75 4.59 -0.79
N SER A 130 -7.90 3.56 -0.87
CA SER A 130 -7.70 2.82 -2.12
C SER A 130 -8.98 2.19 -2.67
N GLY A 131 -9.81 1.58 -1.78
CA GLY A 131 -11.10 1.01 -2.18
C GLY A 131 -12.14 2.08 -2.47
N LEU A 132 -12.21 3.12 -1.64
CA LEU A 132 -13.17 4.21 -1.80
C LEU A 132 -12.98 4.95 -3.12
N LEU A 133 -11.73 5.22 -3.52
CA LEU A 133 -11.43 5.86 -4.80
C LEU A 133 -11.99 5.08 -5.98
N LEU A 134 -11.94 3.74 -5.98
CA LEU A 134 -12.53 2.93 -7.06
C LEU A 134 -14.05 3.10 -7.14
N GLY A 135 -14.72 3.04 -5.98
CA GLY A 135 -16.17 3.14 -5.89
C GLY A 135 -16.69 4.54 -6.21
N LEU A 136 -16.05 5.58 -5.70
CA LEU A 136 -16.42 6.97 -5.94
C LEU A 136 -16.08 7.41 -7.38
N ALA A 137 -14.98 6.95 -7.95
CA ALA A 137 -14.65 7.15 -9.36
C ALA A 137 -15.75 6.59 -10.28
N ALA A 138 -16.32 5.41 -9.94
CA ALA A 138 -17.44 4.84 -10.69
C ALA A 138 -18.66 5.77 -10.70
N LYS A 139 -18.98 6.43 -9.57
CA LYS A 139 -20.08 7.40 -9.49
C LYS A 139 -19.86 8.66 -10.34
N ARG A 140 -18.61 9.00 -10.63
CA ARG A 140 -18.20 10.13 -11.45
C ARG A 140 -17.91 9.74 -12.92
N ASN A 141 -18.16 8.48 -13.30
CA ASN A 141 -17.83 7.91 -14.62
C ASN A 141 -16.32 7.96 -14.95
N ILE A 142 -15.46 7.98 -13.93
CA ILE A 142 -14.01 7.90 -14.06
C ILE A 142 -13.60 6.44 -14.01
N ASN A 143 -12.82 5.97 -14.98
CA ASN A 143 -12.29 4.62 -14.98
C ASN A 143 -11.28 4.44 -13.84
N ALA A 144 -11.37 3.35 -13.11
CA ALA A 144 -10.45 3.08 -12.01
C ALA A 144 -10.07 1.60 -11.91
N VAL A 145 -8.80 1.33 -11.63
CA VAL A 145 -8.29 -0.01 -11.34
C VAL A 145 -7.47 -0.01 -10.05
N SER A 146 -7.46 -1.15 -9.37
CA SER A 146 -6.53 -1.43 -8.26
C SER A 146 -5.58 -2.54 -8.65
N LEU A 147 -4.29 -2.32 -8.41
CA LEU A 147 -3.25 -3.33 -8.50
C LEU A 147 -2.94 -3.82 -7.10
N LEU A 148 -3.15 -5.10 -6.86
CA LEU A 148 -3.01 -5.72 -5.56
C LEU A 148 -1.94 -6.80 -5.63
N ALA A 149 -0.83 -6.64 -4.89
CA ALA A 149 0.23 -7.63 -4.84
C ALA A 149 0.14 -8.49 -3.59
N GLU A 150 0.44 -9.77 -3.73
CA GLU A 150 0.61 -10.65 -2.57
C GLU A 150 1.74 -10.16 -1.68
N THR A 151 1.49 -10.15 -0.38
CA THR A 151 2.47 -9.78 0.65
C THR A 151 2.23 -10.59 1.92
N TYR A 152 3.14 -10.54 2.88
CA TYR A 152 2.91 -11.12 4.20
C TYR A 152 2.01 -10.21 5.03
N GLY A 153 0.95 -10.77 5.63
CA GLY A 153 -0.06 -10.05 6.40
C GLY A 153 0.39 -9.67 7.82
N HIS A 154 1.64 -9.25 8.01
CA HIS A 154 2.17 -8.81 9.30
C HIS A 154 2.36 -7.29 9.32
N PRO A 155 1.93 -6.58 10.38
CA PRO A 155 1.96 -5.11 10.44
C PRO A 155 3.35 -4.49 10.23
N MET A 156 4.41 -5.20 10.61
CA MET A 156 5.80 -4.73 10.49
C MET A 156 6.49 -5.15 9.17
N TYR A 157 5.76 -5.79 8.26
CA TYR A 157 6.32 -6.25 7.00
C TYR A 157 5.93 -5.31 5.85
N LEU A 158 6.91 -4.69 5.20
CA LEU A 158 6.66 -3.65 4.18
C LEU A 158 6.29 -4.19 2.78
N GLY A 159 6.46 -5.48 2.53
CA GLY A 159 6.04 -6.10 1.27
C GLY A 159 6.79 -5.62 0.02
N VAL A 160 8.06 -5.29 0.14
CA VAL A 160 8.88 -4.70 -0.96
C VAL A 160 8.93 -5.53 -2.23
N LYS A 161 8.91 -6.88 -2.14
CA LYS A 161 8.80 -7.75 -3.33
C LYS A 161 7.49 -7.58 -4.08
N GLY A 162 6.37 -7.49 -3.33
CA GLY A 162 5.06 -7.21 -3.92
C GLY A 162 5.03 -5.86 -4.61
N ALA A 163 5.56 -4.82 -3.95
CA ALA A 163 5.69 -3.49 -4.51
C ALA A 163 6.51 -3.49 -5.82
N ARG A 164 7.63 -4.22 -5.86
CA ARG A 164 8.44 -4.39 -7.07
C ARG A 164 7.65 -4.97 -8.24
N GLU A 165 6.85 -6.01 -8.01
CA GLU A 165 6.04 -6.60 -9.07
C GLU A 165 4.94 -5.63 -9.56
N ILE A 166 4.36 -4.79 -8.68
CA ILE A 166 3.47 -3.70 -9.09
C ILE A 166 4.21 -2.70 -9.98
N VAL A 167 5.40 -2.23 -9.57
CA VAL A 167 6.22 -1.29 -10.36
C VAL A 167 6.54 -1.87 -11.73
N LYS A 168 6.83 -3.17 -11.82
CA LYS A 168 7.07 -3.86 -13.10
C LYS A 168 5.84 -3.82 -14.02
N VAL A 169 4.63 -4.01 -13.48
CA VAL A 169 3.38 -3.88 -14.23
C VAL A 169 3.18 -2.44 -14.71
N LEU A 170 3.34 -1.46 -13.80
CA LEU A 170 3.20 -0.04 -14.13
C LEU A 170 4.23 0.40 -15.18
N ASN A 171 5.49 -0.04 -15.03
CA ASN A 171 6.56 0.26 -15.99
C ASN A 171 6.18 -0.19 -17.41
N LYS A 172 5.60 -1.39 -17.52
CA LYS A 172 5.15 -1.93 -18.81
C LYS A 172 3.92 -1.20 -19.35
N LYS A 173 2.96 -0.84 -18.48
CA LYS A 173 1.69 -0.23 -18.88
C LYS A 173 1.78 1.26 -19.21
N LEU A 174 2.62 1.97 -18.47
CA LEU A 174 2.74 3.43 -18.54
C LEU A 174 4.05 3.86 -19.21
N ASP A 175 4.85 2.93 -19.71
CA ASP A 175 6.19 3.19 -20.33
C ASP A 175 7.10 4.08 -19.45
N LEU A 176 7.15 3.76 -18.14
CA LEU A 176 7.84 4.60 -17.15
C LEU A 176 9.37 4.60 -17.31
N LYS A 177 9.94 3.61 -18.01
CA LYS A 177 11.39 3.44 -18.24
C LYS A 177 12.22 3.29 -16.95
N ILE A 178 11.60 2.80 -15.87
CA ILE A 178 12.26 2.56 -14.59
C ILE A 178 13.17 1.33 -14.71
N LYS A 179 14.44 1.48 -14.30
CA LYS A 179 15.43 0.40 -14.27
C LYS A 179 15.31 -0.42 -13.00
N LEU A 180 14.48 -1.47 -13.01
CA LEU A 180 14.23 -2.32 -11.85
C LEU A 180 15.48 -3.00 -11.31
N SER A 181 16.45 -3.31 -12.16
CA SER A 181 17.71 -3.95 -11.74
C SER A 181 18.54 -3.14 -10.73
N LYS A 182 18.36 -1.83 -10.68
CA LYS A 182 19.01 -1.01 -9.66
C LYS A 182 18.39 -1.18 -8.27
N LEU A 183 17.09 -1.50 -8.24
CA LEU A 183 16.33 -1.68 -7.00
C LEU A 183 16.43 -3.11 -6.47
N ASP A 184 16.80 -4.08 -7.29
CA ASP A 184 16.73 -5.50 -6.94
C ASP A 184 17.59 -5.86 -5.71
N LYS A 185 18.81 -5.35 -5.64
CA LYS A 185 19.71 -5.59 -4.50
C LYS A 185 19.21 -4.92 -3.22
N GLU A 186 18.81 -3.65 -3.33
CA GLU A 186 18.28 -2.90 -2.19
C GLU A 186 17.00 -3.55 -1.64
N ILE A 187 16.12 -4.05 -2.53
CA ILE A 187 14.91 -4.75 -2.15
C ILE A 187 15.23 -6.06 -1.43
N GLU A 188 16.19 -6.85 -1.90
CA GLU A 188 16.60 -8.09 -1.24
C GLU A 188 17.19 -7.83 0.15
N GLU A 189 18.04 -6.83 0.29
CA GLU A 189 18.63 -6.42 1.58
C GLU A 189 17.56 -5.96 2.56
N MET A 190 16.65 -5.07 2.13
CA MET A 190 15.53 -4.60 2.94
C MET A 190 14.62 -5.73 3.39
N GLU A 191 14.31 -6.68 2.52
CA GLU A 191 13.42 -7.79 2.86
C GLU A 191 14.08 -8.74 3.87
N LEU A 192 15.36 -9.05 3.72
CA LEU A 192 16.11 -9.85 4.67
C LEU A 192 16.16 -9.19 6.06
N GLU A 193 16.35 -7.88 6.11
CA GLU A 193 16.34 -7.12 7.36
C GLU A 193 14.95 -7.12 8.01
N MET A 194 13.89 -6.89 7.23
CA MET A 194 12.52 -6.92 7.71
C MET A 194 12.09 -8.30 8.21
N MET A 195 12.50 -9.37 7.54
CA MET A 195 12.24 -10.73 8.02
C MET A 195 12.91 -11.00 9.36
N LYS A 196 14.17 -10.59 9.54
CA LYS A 196 14.89 -10.72 10.84
C LYS A 196 14.15 -9.96 11.95
N LYS A 197 13.79 -8.69 11.71
CA LYS A 197 13.05 -7.88 12.70
C LYS A 197 11.69 -8.52 13.05
N THR A 198 10.97 -9.03 12.07
CA THR A 198 9.67 -9.68 12.27
C THR A 198 9.81 -10.98 13.09
N ASP A 199 10.81 -11.81 12.79
CA ASP A 199 11.09 -13.05 13.52
C ASP A 199 11.49 -12.75 14.97
N ASP A 200 12.33 -11.75 15.19
CA ASP A 200 12.77 -11.37 16.54
C ASP A 200 11.61 -10.84 17.39
N LEU A 201 10.75 -9.99 16.84
CA LEU A 201 9.55 -9.51 17.52
C LEU A 201 8.57 -10.65 17.85
N THR A 202 8.41 -11.59 16.94
CA THR A 202 7.57 -12.78 17.16
C THR A 202 8.13 -13.67 18.26
N LYS A 203 9.45 -13.86 18.34
CA LYS A 203 10.12 -14.60 19.43
C LYS A 203 9.95 -13.91 20.77
N VAL A 204 10.14 -12.57 20.84
CA VAL A 204 9.97 -11.78 22.06
C VAL A 204 8.53 -11.84 22.55
N SER A 205 7.54 -11.71 21.68
CA SER A 205 6.13 -11.80 22.05
C SER A 205 5.75 -13.18 22.59
N LYS A 206 6.23 -14.27 21.95
CA LYS A 206 6.05 -15.65 22.44
C LYS A 206 6.71 -15.87 23.82
N GLN A 207 7.93 -15.37 24.01
CA GLN A 207 8.62 -15.48 25.31
C GLN A 207 7.90 -14.71 26.42
N THR A 208 7.37 -13.52 26.10
CA THR A 208 6.59 -12.71 27.05
C THR A 208 5.26 -13.38 27.41
N ALA A 209 4.58 -13.98 26.44
CA ALA A 209 3.36 -14.76 26.66
C ALA A 209 3.64 -16.00 27.54
N LEU A 210 4.72 -16.73 27.25
CA LEU A 210 5.15 -17.88 28.05
C LEU A 210 5.54 -17.50 29.49
N LYS A 211 6.21 -16.35 29.68
CA LYS A 211 6.51 -15.83 31.04
C LYS A 211 5.24 -15.48 31.81
N LYS A 212 4.23 -14.85 31.15
CA LYS A 212 2.94 -14.55 31.77
C LYS A 212 2.17 -15.81 32.19
N ILE A 213 2.20 -16.86 31.34
CA ILE A 213 1.56 -18.14 31.64
C ILE A 213 2.29 -18.82 32.84
N LYS A 214 3.65 -18.91 32.80
CA LYS A 214 4.41 -19.45 33.91
C LYS A 214 4.22 -18.66 35.22
N GLY A 215 4.15 -17.33 35.16
CA GLY A 215 3.88 -16.49 36.32
C GLY A 215 2.47 -16.66 36.90
N LYS A 216 1.46 -17.02 36.11
CA LYS A 216 0.14 -17.41 36.59
C LYS A 216 0.16 -18.79 37.27
N PHE A 217 0.79 -19.78 36.66
CA PHE A 217 0.92 -21.12 37.26
C PHE A 217 1.67 -21.11 38.61
N ILE A 218 2.66 -20.25 38.81
CA ILE A 218 3.40 -20.14 40.06
C ILE A 218 2.55 -19.46 41.17
N LYS A 219 1.60 -18.58 40.81
CA LYS A 219 0.66 -17.99 41.80
C LYS A 219 -0.43 -18.95 42.24
N ASP A 220 -0.85 -19.87 41.39
CA ASP A 220 -1.89 -20.85 41.74
C ASP A 220 -1.36 -22.05 42.54
N VAL A 221 -0.05 -22.25 42.66
CA VAL A 221 0.57 -23.34 43.42
C VAL A 221 0.90 -22.95 44.86
N ASN A 222 0.80 -21.67 45.23
CA ASN A 222 1.08 -21.21 46.60
C ASN A 222 -0.16 -21.09 47.53
N TYR A 223 -1.25 -21.76 47.18
CA TYR A 223 -2.43 -21.81 48.05
C TYR A 223 -2.86 -23.26 48.31
N ILE A 224 -2.00 -24.02 49.00
CA ILE A 224 -2.38 -25.21 49.76
C ILE A 224 -1.47 -25.28 51.01
N GLY A 225 -2.02 -24.85 52.14
CA GLY A 225 -1.38 -24.96 53.43
C GLY A 225 -2.06 -24.08 54.46
#